data_1d32582079b021dc2065d098ed400656
#
_entry.id   1d32582079b021dc2065d098ed400656
#
_cell.length_a   1.000
_cell.length_b   1.000
_cell.length_c   1.000
_cell.angle_alpha   90.00
_cell.angle_beta   90.00
_cell.angle_gamma   90.00
#
_symmetry.space_group_name_H-M   'P 1'
#
loop_
_entity.id
_entity.type
_entity.pdbx_description
1 polymer ?
#
loop_
_entity_poly.entity_id
_entity_poly.type
_entity_poly.pdbx_seq_one_letter_code
_entity_poly.pdbx_strand_id
1 'polypeptide(L)'
;SEGVVMPFGPFSSSVGVGRAEPEWAALNKVQDIVGKDPIFESGNVSEAPLKLEDAILSGDVSTAPESTDLLIVGAGLSGAVLAERCSKELGMTSLIIDKRDHIGGNCYDYVDSNGIRCSKYGAHLFHTQFERVWEYVSNFSEWIPFDHRVKGLVEDKAGVKRLVPIPPTQETVNTLFEESVCSEADMQAWYDKERLPPPGGEPKNGEEAALSRVGPRLFEKVFKHYTKKQWDKYPAELDASVLLRLPCRTSTDDRYFPDPWQALPRRGYTRIFENMLLRDPNISIRLNCDFFQLKEAGRLPKHKLLVYTGQIDSYYSALGMPKLEYRSLRFEEEFVPEPDGGFFQEAMVVNHPSPDVPFTRIVEYKHVPNQPQEVKDGKVKGTLIAREYSSAEGEPYYPVPNPANRALYEKYADLAAREEGVAFVGRLASYKYFNMDQAILNALEMFDNLKETGKLEPKRKPEDFGPGDGPK
;
A
#
# COMPACT_ATOMS: atom_id res chain seq x y z
N SER A 1 37.60 40.59 -17.69
CA SER A 1 37.16 41.14 -16.41
C SER A 1 36.38 40.11 -15.63
N GLU A 2 36.97 39.81 -14.51
CA GLU A 2 36.84 38.69 -13.61
C GLU A 2 35.45 38.62 -12.94
N GLY A 3 34.86 37.44 -12.89
CA GLY A 3 33.70 37.12 -12.09
C GLY A 3 34.12 36.57 -10.75
N VAL A 4 33.73 37.21 -9.67
CA VAL A 4 34.00 36.82 -8.28
C VAL A 4 33.07 35.70 -7.89
N VAL A 5 33.62 34.55 -7.57
CA VAL A 5 32.93 33.42 -6.91
C VAL A 5 33.03 33.68 -5.40
N MET A 6 31.90 33.81 -4.73
CA MET A 6 31.84 33.84 -3.28
C MET A 6 31.67 32.41 -2.72
N PRO A 7 32.45 32.00 -1.71
CA PRO A 7 32.31 30.70 -1.10
C PRO A 7 31.18 30.72 -0.07
N PHE A 8 30.30 29.72 -0.12
CA PHE A 8 29.32 29.47 0.94
C PHE A 8 30.04 28.94 2.20
N GLY A 9 29.99 29.70 3.27
CA GLY A 9 30.43 29.26 4.59
C GLY A 9 29.39 28.36 5.26
N PRO A 10 29.77 27.55 6.26
CA PRO A 10 28.88 26.59 6.88
C PRO A 10 27.81 27.30 7.74
N PHE A 11 26.56 26.98 7.50
CA PHE A 11 25.46 27.38 8.37
C PHE A 11 25.56 26.62 9.69
N SER A 12 25.80 27.32 10.78
CA SER A 12 25.73 26.78 12.11
C SER A 12 24.26 26.51 12.49
N SER A 13 23.96 25.27 12.75
CA SER A 13 22.71 24.81 13.35
C SER A 13 22.69 25.20 14.82
N SER A 14 21.87 26.12 15.23
CA SER A 14 21.37 26.20 16.61
C SER A 14 20.15 27.12 16.72
N VAL A 15 18.96 26.58 16.47
CA VAL A 15 17.75 26.93 17.19
C VAL A 15 17.02 25.60 17.42
N GLY A 16 17.21 25.05 18.60
CA GLY A 16 16.45 23.92 19.10
C GLY A 16 15.01 24.36 19.40
N VAL A 17 14.11 24.18 18.46
CA VAL A 17 12.70 24.05 18.75
C VAL A 17 12.50 22.59 19.16
N GLY A 18 12.39 22.34 20.46
CA GLY A 18 12.00 21.05 21.01
C GLY A 18 10.66 20.66 20.38
N ARG A 19 10.70 19.79 19.38
CA ARG A 19 9.51 19.06 18.96
C ARG A 19 9.16 18.15 20.13
N ALA A 20 7.96 18.32 20.67
CA ALA A 20 7.37 17.28 21.49
C ALA A 20 7.39 15.98 20.64
N GLU A 21 7.95 14.92 21.20
CA GLU A 21 7.82 13.60 20.58
C GLU A 21 6.32 13.35 20.35
N PRO A 22 5.93 12.82 19.18
CA PRO A 22 4.53 12.47 18.95
C PRO A 22 4.07 11.54 20.08
N GLU A 23 2.85 11.71 20.57
CA GLU A 23 2.30 10.92 21.68
C GLU A 23 2.43 9.41 21.48
N TRP A 24 2.47 8.95 20.23
CA TRP A 24 2.71 7.53 19.88
C TRP A 24 4.17 7.08 20.09
N ALA A 25 5.17 7.97 20.10
CA ALA A 25 6.53 7.60 20.52
C ALA A 25 6.59 7.20 22.02
N ALA A 26 5.61 7.66 22.81
CA ALA A 26 5.39 7.17 24.16
C ALA A 26 4.78 5.76 24.21
N LEU A 27 4.06 5.33 23.16
CA LEU A 27 3.50 3.98 23.05
C LEU A 27 4.56 2.90 22.75
N ASN A 28 5.73 3.26 22.23
CA ASN A 28 6.88 2.36 22.21
C ASN A 28 7.34 1.96 23.64
N LYS A 29 6.96 2.71 24.67
CA LYS A 29 7.16 2.33 26.09
C LYS A 29 6.14 1.32 26.61
N VAL A 30 5.03 1.09 25.91
CA VAL A 30 4.08 0.02 26.26
C VAL A 30 4.63 -1.36 25.93
N GLN A 31 5.61 -1.46 25.02
CA GLN A 31 6.35 -2.70 24.79
C GLN A 31 7.18 -3.15 26.01
N ASP A 32 7.49 -2.25 26.95
CA ASP A 32 8.13 -2.62 28.23
C ASP A 32 7.14 -3.26 29.25
N ILE A 33 5.83 -3.22 28.96
CA ILE A 33 4.77 -3.71 29.87
C ILE A 33 4.19 -5.05 29.41
N VAL A 34 4.21 -5.36 28.11
CA VAL A 34 3.82 -6.68 27.59
C VAL A 34 5.07 -7.55 27.58
N GLY A 35 5.16 -8.45 28.55
CA GLY A 35 6.28 -9.31 28.89
C GLY A 35 7.27 -9.55 27.74
N LYS A 36 8.54 -9.25 28.00
CA LYS A 36 9.68 -9.42 27.12
C LYS A 36 9.58 -10.70 26.30
N ASP A 37 9.17 -10.56 25.06
CA ASP A 37 9.17 -11.68 24.13
C ASP A 37 10.63 -11.89 23.67
N PRO A 38 11.24 -13.07 23.85
CA PRO A 38 12.64 -13.35 23.48
C PRO A 38 12.95 -13.10 21.99
N ILE A 39 11.92 -12.83 21.18
CA ILE A 39 12.06 -12.45 19.77
C ILE A 39 12.81 -11.12 19.60
N PHE A 40 12.71 -10.19 20.56
CA PHE A 40 13.27 -8.84 20.47
C PHE A 40 14.58 -8.64 21.26
N GLU A 41 14.94 -9.56 22.18
CA GLU A 41 16.06 -9.39 23.11
C GLU A 41 17.44 -9.79 22.56
N SER A 42 17.54 -10.50 21.43
CA SER A 42 18.86 -10.84 20.90
C SER A 42 19.32 -9.81 19.88
N GLY A 43 20.19 -8.89 20.26
CA GLY A 43 20.91 -7.98 19.37
C GLY A 43 21.77 -8.66 18.29
N ASN A 44 21.57 -9.96 18.08
CA ASN A 44 22.23 -10.82 17.12
C ASN A 44 21.24 -11.66 16.31
N VAL A 45 20.03 -11.19 16.05
CA VAL A 45 19.16 -11.89 15.10
C VAL A 45 19.66 -11.56 13.71
N SER A 46 20.33 -12.52 13.10
CA SER A 46 20.73 -12.54 11.70
C SER A 46 19.63 -11.93 10.83
N GLU A 47 19.96 -11.02 9.92
CA GLU A 47 19.05 -10.54 8.87
C GLU A 47 18.67 -11.66 7.87
N ALA A 48 19.34 -12.81 7.98
CA ALA A 48 18.99 -13.99 7.20
C ALA A 48 17.54 -14.38 7.44
N PRO A 49 16.77 -14.68 6.40
CA PRO A 49 15.42 -15.21 6.53
C PRO A 49 15.46 -16.43 7.45
N LEU A 50 14.41 -16.60 8.24
CA LEU A 50 14.18 -17.88 8.94
C LEU A 50 14.30 -18.96 7.87
N LYS A 51 14.96 -20.08 8.18
CA LYS A 51 15.06 -21.20 7.23
C LYS A 51 13.63 -21.64 6.90
N LEU A 52 13.13 -21.13 5.78
CA LEU A 52 11.79 -21.38 5.23
C LEU A 52 11.66 -22.85 4.75
N GLU A 53 12.79 -23.54 4.60
CA GLU A 53 12.89 -24.86 3.97
C GLU A 53 12.07 -25.93 4.68
N ASP A 54 11.89 -25.82 6.01
CA ASP A 54 11.12 -26.80 6.80
C ASP A 54 9.63 -26.43 6.97
N ALA A 55 9.27 -25.13 6.82
CA ALA A 55 7.91 -24.65 7.07
C ALA A 55 7.09 -24.45 5.79
N ILE A 56 7.74 -24.26 4.65
CA ILE A 56 7.11 -23.98 3.35
C ILE A 56 7.52 -25.07 2.38
N LEU A 57 6.63 -26.03 2.16
CA LEU A 57 6.81 -27.05 1.12
C LEU A 57 6.26 -26.51 -0.20
N SER A 58 7.09 -26.46 -1.24
CA SER A 58 6.69 -26.00 -2.56
C SER A 58 5.86 -27.06 -3.30
N GLY A 59 4.74 -26.60 -3.89
CA GLY A 59 4.07 -27.27 -5.02
C GLY A 59 3.25 -28.53 -4.75
N ASP A 60 3.45 -29.27 -3.67
CA ASP A 60 2.73 -30.51 -3.42
C ASP A 60 1.86 -30.48 -2.16
N VAL A 61 0.55 -30.59 -2.37
CA VAL A 61 -0.42 -30.76 -1.26
C VAL A 61 -0.46 -32.18 -0.71
N SER A 62 0.23 -33.15 -1.31
CA SER A 62 0.25 -34.54 -0.82
C SER A 62 0.87 -34.67 0.57
N THR A 63 1.71 -33.72 0.96
CA THR A 63 2.30 -33.60 2.31
C THR A 63 1.56 -32.62 3.19
N ALA A 64 0.45 -32.03 2.72
CA ALA A 64 -0.41 -31.18 3.53
C ALA A 64 -1.24 -32.02 4.49
N PRO A 65 -1.76 -31.41 5.59
CA PRO A 65 -2.72 -32.09 6.44
C PRO A 65 -3.92 -32.61 5.63
N GLU A 66 -4.39 -33.84 5.89
CA GLU A 66 -5.56 -34.41 5.21
C GLU A 66 -6.82 -33.57 5.42
N SER A 67 -6.91 -32.86 6.54
CA SER A 67 -8.00 -31.94 6.86
C SER A 67 -7.49 -30.75 7.66
N THR A 68 -8.15 -29.62 7.48
CA THR A 68 -7.89 -28.36 8.17
C THR A 68 -9.21 -27.66 8.54
N ASP A 69 -9.20 -26.80 9.54
CA ASP A 69 -10.39 -26.00 9.83
C ASP A 69 -10.58 -24.90 8.75
N LEU A 70 -9.47 -24.24 8.37
CA LEU A 70 -9.47 -23.19 7.35
C LEU A 70 -8.57 -23.60 6.16
N LEU A 71 -9.13 -23.58 4.96
CA LEU A 71 -8.35 -23.53 3.73
C LEU A 71 -8.32 -22.06 3.26
N ILE A 72 -7.13 -21.45 3.24
CA ILE A 72 -6.95 -20.04 2.92
C ILE A 72 -6.24 -19.93 1.57
N VAL A 73 -6.88 -19.26 0.61
CA VAL A 73 -6.34 -19.00 -0.72
C VAL A 73 -5.75 -17.60 -0.76
N GLY A 74 -4.44 -17.51 -0.72
CA GLY A 74 -3.65 -16.28 -0.72
C GLY A 74 -2.91 -16.03 0.59
N ALA A 75 -1.58 -15.94 0.52
CA ALA A 75 -0.66 -15.68 1.62
C ALA A 75 -0.38 -14.18 1.84
N GLY A 76 -1.31 -13.29 1.43
CA GLY A 76 -1.25 -11.85 1.66
C GLY A 76 -1.84 -11.45 3.02
N LEU A 77 -1.99 -10.11 3.27
CA LEU A 77 -2.42 -9.56 4.56
C LEU A 77 -3.72 -10.19 5.08
N SER A 78 -4.77 -10.24 4.26
CA SER A 78 -6.08 -10.72 4.72
C SER A 78 -6.04 -12.20 5.12
N GLY A 79 -5.37 -13.04 4.34
CA GLY A 79 -5.22 -14.46 4.66
C GLY A 79 -4.36 -14.69 5.89
N ALA A 80 -3.25 -13.96 6.02
CA ALA A 80 -2.32 -14.06 7.14
C ALA A 80 -2.98 -13.63 8.47
N VAL A 81 -3.71 -12.52 8.48
CA VAL A 81 -4.43 -12.03 9.66
C VAL A 81 -5.47 -13.05 10.13
N LEU A 82 -6.26 -13.61 9.22
CA LEU A 82 -7.26 -14.62 9.58
C LEU A 82 -6.62 -15.91 10.11
N ALA A 83 -5.56 -16.40 9.45
CA ALA A 83 -4.84 -17.59 9.92
C ALA A 83 -4.31 -17.40 11.34
N GLU A 84 -3.62 -16.31 11.59
CA GLU A 84 -3.02 -15.98 12.89
C GLU A 84 -4.09 -15.80 13.98
N ARG A 85 -5.15 -15.01 13.73
CA ARG A 85 -6.21 -14.79 14.70
C ARG A 85 -6.99 -16.08 15.03
N CYS A 86 -7.36 -16.85 14.01
CA CYS A 86 -8.10 -18.08 14.21
C CYS A 86 -7.27 -19.14 14.95
N SER A 87 -5.98 -19.23 14.65
CA SER A 87 -5.09 -20.12 15.39
C SER A 87 -4.93 -19.68 16.85
N LYS A 88 -4.54 -18.43 17.07
CA LYS A 88 -4.20 -17.93 18.40
C LYS A 88 -5.38 -17.86 19.36
N GLU A 89 -6.56 -17.45 18.85
CA GLU A 89 -7.73 -17.21 19.70
C GLU A 89 -8.71 -18.39 19.75
N LEU A 90 -8.76 -19.21 18.69
CA LEU A 90 -9.72 -20.31 18.57
C LEU A 90 -9.07 -21.69 18.46
N GLY A 91 -7.73 -21.76 18.40
CA GLY A 91 -6.99 -23.02 18.24
C GLY A 91 -7.27 -23.73 16.90
N MET A 92 -7.76 -22.99 15.88
CA MET A 92 -8.10 -23.55 14.58
C MET A 92 -6.85 -23.82 13.75
N THR A 93 -6.87 -24.94 13.02
CA THR A 93 -5.82 -25.26 12.06
C THR A 93 -6.07 -24.57 10.73
N SER A 94 -5.01 -24.09 10.08
CA SER A 94 -5.08 -23.41 8.78
C SER A 94 -4.10 -24.01 7.79
N LEU A 95 -4.56 -24.20 6.55
CA LEU A 95 -3.69 -24.42 5.40
C LEU A 95 -3.80 -23.22 4.46
N ILE A 96 -2.70 -22.50 4.32
CA ILE A 96 -2.59 -21.39 3.35
C ILE A 96 -1.99 -21.94 2.07
N ILE A 97 -2.63 -21.68 0.95
CA ILE A 97 -2.10 -21.97 -0.40
C ILE A 97 -1.92 -20.68 -1.18
N ASP A 98 -0.81 -20.53 -1.88
CA ASP A 98 -0.58 -19.41 -2.78
C ASP A 98 0.06 -19.87 -4.07
N LYS A 99 -0.37 -19.33 -5.22
CA LYS A 99 0.20 -19.64 -6.53
C LYS A 99 1.63 -19.10 -6.71
N ARG A 100 2.02 -18.10 -5.90
CA ARG A 100 3.34 -17.48 -5.90
C ARG A 100 4.35 -18.34 -5.12
N ASP A 101 5.61 -18.03 -5.32
CA ASP A 101 6.77 -18.67 -4.69
C ASP A 101 7.16 -18.06 -3.32
N HIS A 102 6.34 -17.13 -2.80
CA HIS A 102 6.62 -16.40 -1.56
C HIS A 102 5.33 -16.05 -0.79
N ILE A 103 5.47 -15.81 0.50
CA ILE A 103 4.44 -15.23 1.37
C ILE A 103 4.43 -13.71 1.26
N GLY A 104 3.45 -13.04 1.88
CA GLY A 104 3.36 -11.58 1.95
C GLY A 104 2.49 -10.96 0.86
N GLY A 105 2.09 -11.73 -0.15
CA GLY A 105 1.27 -11.20 -1.24
C GLY A 105 1.96 -10.00 -1.91
N ASN A 106 1.23 -8.90 -2.12
CA ASN A 106 1.80 -7.68 -2.70
C ASN A 106 2.73 -6.91 -1.76
N CYS A 107 2.74 -7.24 -0.46
CA CYS A 107 3.66 -6.62 0.51
C CYS A 107 5.04 -7.28 0.54
N TYR A 108 5.28 -8.30 -0.29
CA TYR A 108 6.57 -8.99 -0.33
C TYR A 108 7.70 -8.04 -0.68
N ASP A 109 8.68 -7.98 0.21
CA ASP A 109 9.94 -7.25 0.04
C ASP A 109 11.14 -8.17 0.27
N TYR A 110 12.27 -7.78 -0.27
CA TYR A 110 13.52 -8.54 -0.22
C TYR A 110 14.72 -7.59 -0.29
N VAL A 111 15.89 -8.13 -0.01
CA VAL A 111 17.16 -7.43 -0.24
C VAL A 111 17.71 -7.94 -1.58
N ASP A 112 17.94 -7.04 -2.52
CA ASP A 112 18.44 -7.37 -3.85
C ASP A 112 19.92 -7.82 -3.84
N SER A 113 20.44 -8.18 -5.00
CA SER A 113 21.83 -8.60 -5.14
C SER A 113 22.87 -7.50 -4.85
N ASN A 114 22.44 -6.25 -4.80
CA ASN A 114 23.27 -5.09 -4.45
C ASN A 114 23.19 -4.73 -2.96
N GLY A 115 22.39 -5.46 -2.19
CA GLY A 115 22.19 -5.23 -0.76
C GLY A 115 21.12 -4.18 -0.43
N ILE A 116 20.30 -3.76 -1.38
CA ILE A 116 19.24 -2.76 -1.19
C ILE A 116 17.91 -3.46 -0.92
N ARG A 117 17.21 -3.10 0.15
CA ARG A 117 15.84 -3.56 0.39
C ARG A 117 14.88 -2.89 -0.58
N CYS A 118 14.10 -3.69 -1.27
CA CYS A 118 13.11 -3.26 -2.24
C CYS A 118 11.83 -4.11 -2.17
N SER A 119 10.74 -3.59 -2.72
CA SER A 119 9.43 -4.26 -2.78
C SER A 119 9.20 -4.79 -4.18
N LYS A 120 8.89 -6.08 -4.31
CA LYS A 120 8.64 -6.74 -5.62
C LYS A 120 7.42 -6.19 -6.36
N TYR A 121 6.46 -5.66 -5.64
CA TYR A 121 5.16 -5.22 -6.18
C TYR A 121 4.90 -3.72 -5.98
N GLY A 122 5.97 -2.91 -6.03
CA GLY A 122 5.93 -1.47 -5.81
C GLY A 122 6.04 -1.07 -4.34
N ALA A 123 6.30 0.20 -4.11
CA ALA A 123 6.52 0.73 -2.77
C ALA A 123 5.27 0.56 -1.90
N HIS A 124 5.47 -0.04 -0.74
CA HIS A 124 4.46 -0.17 0.31
C HIS A 124 4.89 0.64 1.53
N LEU A 125 4.04 1.56 1.96
CA LEU A 125 4.28 2.46 3.08
C LEU A 125 3.11 2.30 4.04
N PHE A 126 3.41 1.86 5.26
CA PHE A 126 2.37 1.63 6.25
C PHE A 126 1.97 2.93 6.91
N HIS A 127 0.67 3.18 6.89
CA HIS A 127 0.03 4.28 7.58
C HIS A 127 -1.35 3.82 8.06
N THR A 128 -1.84 4.37 9.16
CA THR A 128 -3.17 4.07 9.66
C THR A 128 -3.68 5.17 10.61
N GLN A 129 -4.99 5.36 10.63
CA GLN A 129 -5.70 6.10 11.65
C GLN A 129 -6.34 5.18 12.70
N PHE A 130 -6.31 3.87 12.49
CA PHE A 130 -6.96 2.88 13.33
C PHE A 130 -5.99 2.36 14.40
N GLU A 131 -6.18 2.79 15.65
CA GLU A 131 -5.37 2.34 16.80
C GLU A 131 -5.33 0.82 16.90
N ARG A 132 -6.47 0.17 16.73
CA ARG A 132 -6.58 -1.30 16.74
C ARG A 132 -5.65 -1.98 15.72
N VAL A 133 -5.53 -1.40 14.52
CA VAL A 133 -4.65 -1.94 13.47
C VAL A 133 -3.19 -1.72 13.86
N TRP A 134 -2.87 -0.53 14.39
CA TRP A 134 -1.53 -0.22 14.87
C TRP A 134 -1.09 -1.17 16.00
N GLU A 135 -1.94 -1.35 17.01
CA GLU A 135 -1.69 -2.30 18.11
C GLU A 135 -1.48 -3.73 17.59
N TYR A 136 -2.32 -4.16 16.63
CA TYR A 136 -2.21 -5.50 16.06
C TYR A 136 -0.88 -5.72 15.32
N VAL A 137 -0.50 -4.83 14.40
CA VAL A 137 0.73 -5.00 13.61
C VAL A 137 2.00 -4.82 14.45
N SER A 138 1.91 -4.08 15.55
CA SER A 138 3.02 -3.88 16.49
C SER A 138 3.45 -5.15 17.20
N ASN A 139 2.62 -6.18 17.22
CA ASN A 139 3.01 -7.50 17.76
C ASN A 139 3.99 -8.27 16.85
N PHE A 140 4.17 -7.85 15.60
CA PHE A 140 4.93 -8.64 14.62
C PHE A 140 6.20 -7.95 14.10
N SER A 141 6.45 -6.71 14.48
CA SER A 141 7.64 -5.97 14.08
C SER A 141 7.93 -4.83 15.05
N GLU A 142 9.21 -4.46 15.15
CA GLU A 142 9.58 -3.11 15.53
C GLU A 142 9.33 -2.19 14.35
N TRP A 143 8.88 -0.95 14.61
CA TRP A 143 8.53 0.03 13.60
C TRP A 143 9.45 1.24 13.66
N ILE A 144 9.85 1.73 12.50
CA ILE A 144 10.64 2.95 12.35
C ILE A 144 9.73 4.05 11.82
N PRO A 145 9.52 5.15 12.55
CA PRO A 145 8.74 6.29 12.06
C PRO A 145 9.23 6.77 10.69
N PHE A 146 8.29 6.98 9.78
CA PHE A 146 8.61 7.43 8.44
C PHE A 146 7.50 8.26 7.84
N ASP A 147 7.68 9.56 7.82
CA ASP A 147 6.81 10.51 7.14
C ASP A 147 7.04 10.43 5.63
N HIS A 148 6.14 9.77 4.93
CA HIS A 148 6.26 9.69 3.47
C HIS A 148 6.02 11.03 2.80
N ARG A 149 6.96 11.44 1.94
CA ARG A 149 6.86 12.63 1.09
C ARG A 149 7.01 12.25 -0.35
N VAL A 150 6.16 12.81 -1.20
CA VAL A 150 6.16 12.60 -2.64
C VAL A 150 6.42 13.93 -3.33
N LYS A 151 7.26 13.92 -4.34
CA LYS A 151 7.42 15.06 -5.25
C LYS A 151 6.77 14.75 -6.60
N GLY A 152 6.37 15.77 -7.33
CA GLY A 152 5.92 15.67 -8.72
C GLY A 152 6.86 16.47 -9.61
N LEU A 153 7.31 15.89 -10.71
CA LEU A 153 8.07 16.60 -11.74
C LEU A 153 7.07 17.23 -12.72
N VAL A 154 6.81 18.52 -12.54
CA VAL A 154 5.73 19.27 -13.24
C VAL A 154 6.32 20.49 -13.93
N GLU A 155 5.83 20.78 -15.13
CA GLU A 155 6.22 22.01 -15.84
C GLU A 155 5.53 23.24 -15.22
N ASP A 156 6.33 24.26 -14.91
CA ASP A 156 5.84 25.55 -14.47
C ASP A 156 5.18 26.34 -15.63
N LYS A 157 4.82 27.57 -15.39
CA LYS A 157 4.20 28.46 -16.38
C LYS A 157 5.12 28.82 -17.55
N ALA A 158 6.43 28.76 -17.32
CA ALA A 158 7.44 28.99 -18.35
C ALA A 158 7.84 27.72 -19.13
N GLY A 159 7.25 26.55 -18.82
CA GLY A 159 7.60 25.28 -19.43
C GLY A 159 8.86 24.62 -18.83
N VAL A 160 9.32 25.09 -17.67
CA VAL A 160 10.48 24.52 -16.98
C VAL A 160 10.01 23.46 -16.00
N LYS A 161 10.62 22.28 -16.06
CA LYS A 161 10.30 21.18 -15.13
C LYS A 161 10.78 21.51 -13.73
N ARG A 162 9.87 21.44 -12.76
CA ARG A 162 10.07 21.71 -11.33
C ARG A 162 9.66 20.51 -10.49
N LEU A 163 10.41 20.25 -9.43
CA LEU A 163 9.99 19.31 -8.39
C LEU A 163 9.14 20.06 -7.37
N VAL A 164 7.91 19.61 -7.19
CA VAL A 164 6.94 20.23 -6.27
C VAL A 164 6.33 19.18 -5.34
N PRO A 165 5.92 19.54 -4.12
CA PRO A 165 5.23 18.62 -3.21
C PRO A 165 3.93 18.04 -3.82
N ILE A 166 3.68 16.76 -3.54
CA ILE A 166 2.42 16.06 -3.77
C ILE A 166 2.01 15.39 -2.45
N PRO A 167 0.88 15.74 -1.84
CA PRO A 167 -0.19 16.65 -2.28
C PRO A 167 0.28 18.11 -2.47
N PRO A 168 -0.45 18.88 -3.32
CA PRO A 168 -0.12 20.29 -3.53
C PRO A 168 -0.17 21.10 -2.23
N THR A 169 0.86 21.92 -2.01
CA THR A 169 1.00 22.87 -0.90
C THR A 169 1.13 24.30 -1.45
N GLN A 170 1.35 25.27 -0.55
CA GLN A 170 1.69 26.65 -0.93
C GLN A 170 2.92 26.69 -1.87
N GLU A 171 3.95 25.88 -1.58
CA GLU A 171 5.15 25.73 -2.44
C GLU A 171 4.78 25.29 -3.86
N THR A 172 3.88 24.31 -3.99
CA THR A 172 3.42 23.81 -5.29
C THR A 172 2.77 24.93 -6.11
N VAL A 173 1.86 25.68 -5.49
CA VAL A 173 1.11 26.75 -6.15
C VAL A 173 2.04 27.90 -6.56
N ASN A 174 2.91 28.33 -5.66
CA ASN A 174 3.86 29.43 -5.90
C ASN A 174 4.84 29.04 -7.04
N THR A 175 5.36 27.82 -7.00
CA THR A 175 6.33 27.34 -7.99
C THR A 175 5.71 27.19 -9.38
N LEU A 176 4.52 26.59 -9.46
CA LEU A 176 3.92 26.28 -10.76
C LEU A 176 3.24 27.46 -11.43
N PHE A 177 2.72 28.41 -10.63
CA PHE A 177 1.84 29.47 -11.14
C PHE A 177 2.34 30.90 -10.88
N GLU A 178 3.53 31.05 -10.27
CA GLU A 178 4.12 32.35 -9.93
C GLU A 178 3.20 33.15 -8.99
N GLU A 179 2.52 32.46 -8.07
CA GLU A 179 1.68 33.09 -7.06
C GLU A 179 2.52 33.53 -5.84
N SER A 180 1.90 34.24 -4.92
CA SER A 180 2.55 34.71 -3.68
C SER A 180 1.73 34.28 -2.46
N VAL A 181 1.42 33.00 -2.37
CA VAL A 181 0.67 32.39 -1.25
C VAL A 181 1.64 32.19 -0.09
N CYS A 182 1.41 32.91 1.03
CA CYS A 182 2.33 32.91 2.17
C CYS A 182 1.69 32.42 3.48
N SER A 183 0.38 32.22 3.50
CA SER A 183 -0.36 31.77 4.67
C SER A 183 -1.44 30.74 4.30
N GLU A 184 -1.98 30.08 5.32
CA GLU A 184 -3.12 29.17 5.12
C GLU A 184 -4.36 29.90 4.59
N ALA A 185 -4.56 31.16 5.05
CA ALA A 185 -5.66 32.01 4.58
C ALA A 185 -5.49 32.36 3.08
N ASP A 186 -4.27 32.67 2.64
CA ASP A 186 -3.99 32.93 1.22
C ASP A 186 -4.23 31.67 0.39
N MET A 187 -3.80 30.51 0.90
CA MET A 187 -4.02 29.22 0.20
C MET A 187 -5.50 28.89 0.10
N GLN A 188 -6.27 29.12 1.15
CA GLN A 188 -7.71 28.94 1.12
C GLN A 188 -8.36 29.90 0.10
N ALA A 189 -7.99 31.17 0.11
CA ALA A 189 -8.49 32.16 -0.84
C ALA A 189 -8.14 31.80 -2.30
N TRP A 190 -6.93 31.24 -2.50
CA TRP A 190 -6.51 30.72 -3.81
C TRP A 190 -7.40 29.56 -4.27
N TYR A 191 -7.65 28.57 -3.38
CA TYR A 191 -8.56 27.46 -3.69
C TYR A 191 -9.98 27.96 -3.98
N ASP A 192 -10.50 28.90 -3.19
CA ASP A 192 -11.86 29.42 -3.36
C ASP A 192 -12.04 30.14 -4.71
N LYS A 193 -10.96 30.77 -5.20
CA LYS A 193 -10.93 31.39 -6.53
C LYS A 193 -10.85 30.37 -7.67
N GLU A 194 -10.09 29.27 -7.47
CA GLU A 194 -9.80 28.29 -8.51
C GLU A 194 -10.85 27.19 -8.65
N ARG A 195 -11.51 26.83 -7.55
CA ARG A 195 -12.47 25.73 -7.50
C ARG A 195 -13.70 26.00 -8.36
N LEU A 196 -14.14 24.97 -9.09
CA LEU A 196 -15.37 25.02 -9.85
C LEU A 196 -16.40 24.11 -9.17
N PRO A 197 -17.53 24.64 -8.68
CA PRO A 197 -18.56 23.81 -8.06
C PRO A 197 -19.13 22.80 -9.08
N PRO A 198 -19.37 21.55 -8.67
CA PRO A 198 -19.91 20.57 -9.58
C PRO A 198 -21.35 20.90 -9.98
N PRO A 199 -21.74 20.68 -11.23
CA PRO A 199 -23.11 20.85 -11.68
C PRO A 199 -24.07 19.97 -10.85
N GLY A 200 -25.02 20.60 -10.16
CA GLY A 200 -26.01 19.88 -9.32
C GLY A 200 -25.58 19.60 -7.87
N GLY A 201 -24.46 20.19 -7.41
CA GLY A 201 -24.01 20.19 -6.02
C GLY A 201 -23.06 19.05 -5.65
N GLU A 202 -23.21 17.87 -6.21
CA GLU A 202 -22.32 16.74 -5.98
C GLU A 202 -21.61 16.30 -7.28
N PRO A 203 -20.30 15.93 -7.22
CA PRO A 203 -19.56 15.50 -8.39
C PRO A 203 -20.01 14.11 -8.85
N LYS A 204 -20.29 13.96 -10.14
CA LYS A 204 -20.74 12.71 -10.76
C LYS A 204 -19.60 11.82 -11.23
N ASN A 205 -18.42 12.39 -11.44
CA ASN A 205 -17.23 11.70 -11.94
C ASN A 205 -15.96 12.31 -11.36
N GLY A 206 -14.81 11.67 -11.63
CA GLY A 206 -13.53 12.11 -11.12
C GLY A 206 -13.10 13.51 -11.58
N GLU A 207 -13.47 13.94 -12.79
CA GLU A 207 -13.14 15.29 -13.28
C GLU A 207 -13.87 16.38 -12.48
N GLU A 208 -15.18 16.24 -12.33
CA GLU A 208 -15.99 17.16 -11.52
C GLU A 208 -15.48 17.18 -10.06
N ALA A 209 -15.10 16.01 -9.52
CA ALA A 209 -14.52 15.91 -8.20
C ALA A 209 -13.20 16.68 -8.08
N ALA A 210 -12.28 16.51 -9.04
CA ALA A 210 -10.99 17.23 -9.03
C ALA A 210 -11.18 18.74 -9.20
N LEU A 211 -12.01 19.17 -10.14
CA LEU A 211 -12.28 20.59 -10.39
C LEU A 211 -12.88 21.27 -9.16
N SER A 212 -13.76 20.59 -8.42
CA SER A 212 -14.35 21.12 -7.20
C SER A 212 -13.38 21.19 -6.02
N ARG A 213 -12.31 20.38 -6.03
CA ARG A 213 -11.34 20.33 -4.93
C ARG A 213 -10.11 21.19 -5.16
N VAL A 214 -9.51 21.13 -6.35
CA VAL A 214 -8.21 21.75 -6.63
C VAL A 214 -8.25 22.77 -7.75
N GLY A 215 -9.37 22.87 -8.48
CA GLY A 215 -9.53 23.79 -9.62
C GLY A 215 -8.82 23.35 -10.89
N PRO A 216 -9.07 24.02 -12.03
CA PRO A 216 -8.60 23.58 -13.34
C PRO A 216 -7.08 23.61 -13.50
N ARG A 217 -6.39 24.60 -12.92
CA ARG A 217 -4.93 24.75 -13.11
C ARG A 217 -4.15 23.58 -12.51
N LEU A 218 -4.41 23.21 -11.23
CA LEU A 218 -3.80 22.05 -10.62
C LEU A 218 -4.28 20.74 -11.25
N PHE A 219 -5.57 20.66 -11.57
CA PHE A 219 -6.13 19.48 -12.23
C PHE A 219 -5.39 19.17 -13.54
N GLU A 220 -5.23 20.14 -14.42
CA GLU A 220 -4.61 19.93 -15.73
C GLU A 220 -3.13 19.53 -15.59
N LYS A 221 -2.36 20.21 -14.71
CA LYS A 221 -0.91 19.98 -14.60
C LYS A 221 -0.53 18.75 -13.80
N VAL A 222 -1.30 18.43 -12.75
CA VAL A 222 -0.87 17.42 -11.76
C VAL A 222 -1.68 16.13 -11.83
N PHE A 223 -3.00 16.21 -12.07
CA PHE A 223 -3.87 15.07 -11.84
C PHE A 223 -4.41 14.42 -13.11
N LYS A 224 -4.76 15.18 -14.12
CA LYS A 224 -5.47 14.69 -15.32
C LYS A 224 -4.72 13.57 -16.05
N HIS A 225 -3.50 13.85 -16.48
CA HIS A 225 -2.71 12.89 -17.26
C HIS A 225 -2.09 11.80 -16.38
N TYR A 226 -1.78 12.11 -15.13
CA TYR A 226 -1.39 11.09 -14.14
C TYR A 226 -2.50 10.04 -13.96
N THR A 227 -3.74 10.51 -13.78
CA THR A 227 -4.92 9.64 -13.65
C THR A 227 -5.14 8.82 -14.92
N LYS A 228 -5.01 9.44 -16.11
CA LYS A 228 -5.11 8.72 -17.39
C LYS A 228 -4.07 7.60 -17.49
N LYS A 229 -2.82 7.86 -17.12
CA LYS A 229 -1.78 6.82 -17.10
C LYS A 229 -2.08 5.71 -16.09
N GLN A 230 -2.51 6.06 -14.88
CA GLN A 230 -2.78 5.11 -13.81
C GLN A 230 -3.97 4.20 -14.15
N TRP A 231 -5.05 4.74 -14.67
CA TRP A 231 -6.32 4.04 -14.84
C TRP A 231 -6.64 3.67 -16.31
N ASP A 232 -5.86 4.19 -17.24
CA ASP A 232 -6.13 4.13 -18.69
C ASP A 232 -7.50 4.72 -19.07
N LYS A 233 -8.03 5.55 -18.21
CA LYS A 233 -9.29 6.29 -18.37
C LYS A 233 -9.07 7.74 -17.96
N TYR A 234 -9.72 8.67 -18.65
CA TYR A 234 -9.73 10.04 -18.17
C TYR A 234 -10.59 10.18 -16.92
N PRO A 235 -10.31 11.19 -16.06
CA PRO A 235 -11.07 11.40 -14.83
C PRO A 235 -12.60 11.44 -15.03
N ALA A 236 -13.09 11.97 -16.16
CA ALA A 236 -14.52 11.99 -16.49
C ALA A 236 -15.16 10.59 -16.67
N GLU A 237 -14.35 9.55 -16.93
CA GLU A 237 -14.79 8.16 -17.13
C GLU A 237 -14.74 7.34 -15.85
N LEU A 238 -14.22 7.93 -14.76
CA LEU A 238 -14.01 7.28 -13.46
C LEU A 238 -15.04 7.79 -12.44
N ASP A 239 -15.24 6.99 -11.42
CA ASP A 239 -16.06 7.36 -10.27
C ASP A 239 -15.47 8.59 -9.56
N ALA A 240 -16.34 9.46 -9.04
CA ALA A 240 -15.91 10.65 -8.29
C ALA A 240 -14.99 10.31 -7.11
N SER A 241 -15.20 9.16 -6.47
CA SER A 241 -14.40 8.69 -5.33
C SER A 241 -12.90 8.59 -5.62
N VAL A 242 -12.49 8.40 -6.89
CA VAL A 242 -11.08 8.34 -7.30
C VAL A 242 -10.34 9.64 -6.98
N LEU A 243 -10.99 10.78 -7.21
CA LEU A 243 -10.39 12.11 -7.04
C LEU A 243 -10.98 12.91 -5.86
N LEU A 244 -12.09 12.48 -5.26
CA LEU A 244 -12.57 13.04 -3.99
C LEU A 244 -11.57 12.87 -2.85
N ARG A 245 -10.73 11.86 -2.91
CA ARG A 245 -9.66 11.59 -1.94
C ARG A 245 -8.43 12.49 -2.11
N LEU A 246 -8.38 13.37 -3.12
CA LEU A 246 -7.27 14.30 -3.28
C LEU A 246 -7.16 15.21 -2.07
N PRO A 247 -6.00 15.27 -1.40
CA PRO A 247 -5.82 16.18 -0.28
C PRO A 247 -5.76 17.62 -0.77
N CYS A 248 -6.51 18.49 -0.12
CA CYS A 248 -6.51 19.94 -0.35
C CYS A 248 -5.97 20.63 0.89
N ARG A 249 -4.66 20.75 0.96
CA ARG A 249 -4.00 21.35 2.14
C ARG A 249 -3.83 22.83 1.99
N THR A 250 -4.10 23.57 3.07
CA THR A 250 -3.81 24.99 3.18
C THR A 250 -2.48 25.24 3.89
N SER A 251 -2.00 24.26 4.65
CA SER A 251 -0.73 24.31 5.39
C SER A 251 0.49 24.04 4.50
N THR A 252 1.68 24.17 5.07
CA THR A 252 2.96 23.80 4.47
C THR A 252 3.31 22.33 4.69
N ASP A 253 2.43 21.54 5.32
CA ASP A 253 2.65 20.11 5.55
C ASP A 253 2.67 19.35 4.22
N ASP A 254 3.84 18.83 3.85
CA ASP A 254 4.09 18.11 2.61
C ASP A 254 4.06 16.57 2.76
N ARG A 255 3.69 16.06 3.93
CA ARG A 255 3.53 14.62 4.14
C ARG A 255 2.43 14.08 3.25
N TYR A 256 2.66 12.91 2.64
CA TYR A 256 1.69 12.32 1.73
C TYR A 256 0.41 11.88 2.47
N PHE A 257 0.56 11.25 3.64
CA PHE A 257 -0.55 10.81 4.48
C PHE A 257 -0.75 11.75 5.69
N PRO A 258 -1.98 11.93 6.16
CA PRO A 258 -2.28 12.69 7.37
C PRO A 258 -2.31 11.83 8.63
N ASP A 259 -2.25 10.50 8.46
CA ASP A 259 -2.51 9.54 9.53
C ASP A 259 -1.54 9.68 10.69
N PRO A 260 -1.98 9.44 11.93
CA PRO A 260 -1.14 9.58 13.12
C PRO A 260 -0.02 8.54 13.17
N TRP A 261 -0.26 7.32 12.67
CA TRP A 261 0.76 6.27 12.62
C TRP A 261 1.25 6.09 11.19
N GLN A 262 2.52 6.47 10.98
CA GLN A 262 3.23 6.29 9.70
C GLN A 262 4.60 5.72 10.00
N ALA A 263 4.86 4.51 9.58
CA ALA A 263 6.10 3.82 9.91
C ALA A 263 6.43 2.70 8.92
N LEU A 264 7.67 2.25 8.95
CA LEU A 264 8.14 1.10 8.20
C LEU A 264 8.60 -0.01 9.16
N PRO A 265 8.33 -1.28 8.85
CA PRO A 265 8.80 -2.38 9.67
C PRO A 265 10.33 -2.46 9.58
N ARG A 266 11.00 -2.52 10.74
CA ARG A 266 12.47 -2.47 10.83
C ARG A 266 13.19 -3.47 9.93
N ARG A 267 12.62 -4.66 9.77
CA ARG A 267 13.20 -5.76 9.00
C ARG A 267 12.46 -6.08 7.71
N GLY A 268 11.60 -5.15 7.26
CA GLY A 268 10.76 -5.32 6.08
C GLY A 268 9.42 -6.02 6.35
N TYR A 269 8.54 -5.93 5.37
CA TYR A 269 7.18 -6.47 5.47
C TYR A 269 7.17 -8.00 5.49
N THR A 270 8.00 -8.65 4.68
CA THR A 270 8.06 -10.12 4.61
C THR A 270 8.31 -10.72 6.00
N ARG A 271 9.13 -10.07 6.84
CA ARG A 271 9.38 -10.49 8.22
C ARG A 271 8.13 -10.47 9.10
N ILE A 272 7.19 -9.56 8.87
CA ILE A 272 5.90 -9.53 9.58
C ILE A 272 5.15 -10.85 9.31
N PHE A 273 5.06 -11.26 8.04
CA PHE A 273 4.37 -12.50 7.67
C PHE A 273 5.09 -13.74 8.22
N GLU A 274 6.41 -13.75 8.23
CA GLU A 274 7.18 -14.82 8.87
C GLU A 274 6.85 -14.91 10.35
N ASN A 275 6.78 -13.79 11.06
CA ASN A 275 6.45 -13.75 12.48
C ASN A 275 5.00 -14.14 12.78
N MET A 276 4.06 -13.82 11.88
CA MET A 276 2.66 -14.20 12.00
C MET A 276 2.42 -15.68 11.75
N LEU A 277 3.11 -16.28 10.78
CA LEU A 277 2.71 -17.54 10.17
C LEU A 277 3.64 -18.71 10.48
N LEU A 278 4.98 -18.47 10.51
CA LEU A 278 5.95 -19.57 10.51
C LEU A 278 6.26 -20.15 11.89
N ARG A 279 5.78 -19.52 12.94
CA ARG A 279 6.03 -19.97 14.34
C ARG A 279 4.84 -20.69 14.96
N ASP A 280 3.72 -20.71 14.24
CA ASP A 280 2.49 -21.31 14.75
C ASP A 280 2.31 -22.72 14.18
N PRO A 281 2.34 -23.78 15.01
CA PRO A 281 2.23 -25.16 14.53
C PRO A 281 0.85 -25.48 13.93
N ASN A 282 -0.17 -24.67 14.17
CA ASN A 282 -1.49 -24.82 13.57
C ASN A 282 -1.58 -24.26 12.16
N ILE A 283 -0.54 -23.56 11.67
CA ILE A 283 -0.54 -22.92 10.36
C ILE A 283 0.44 -23.65 9.46
N SER A 284 -0.09 -24.20 8.36
CA SER A 284 0.68 -24.82 7.28
C SER A 284 0.59 -23.97 6.02
N ILE A 285 1.67 -23.92 5.23
CA ILE A 285 1.73 -23.10 4.01
C ILE A 285 2.21 -23.97 2.84
N ARG A 286 1.60 -23.77 1.66
CA ARG A 286 2.05 -24.34 0.39
C ARG A 286 2.11 -23.23 -0.65
N LEU A 287 3.31 -22.96 -1.15
CA LEU A 287 3.59 -22.01 -2.22
C LEU A 287 3.67 -22.75 -3.57
N ASN A 288 3.66 -21.98 -4.68
CA ASN A 288 3.56 -22.54 -6.03
C ASN A 288 2.36 -23.48 -6.19
N CYS A 289 1.26 -23.17 -5.49
CA CYS A 289 0.10 -24.00 -5.35
C CYS A 289 -1.16 -23.25 -5.81
N ASP A 290 -1.63 -23.55 -7.01
CA ASP A 290 -2.78 -22.87 -7.61
C ASP A 290 -4.10 -23.52 -7.16
N PHE A 291 -4.98 -22.73 -6.57
CA PHE A 291 -6.29 -23.17 -6.07
C PHE A 291 -7.17 -23.77 -7.16
N PHE A 292 -7.19 -23.18 -8.36
CA PHE A 292 -8.07 -23.65 -9.43
C PHE A 292 -7.57 -24.96 -10.01
N GLN A 293 -6.26 -25.12 -10.16
CA GLN A 293 -5.67 -26.39 -10.58
C GLN A 293 -5.97 -27.52 -9.59
N LEU A 294 -5.88 -27.24 -8.28
CA LEU A 294 -6.24 -28.21 -7.25
C LEU A 294 -7.72 -28.55 -7.26
N LYS A 295 -8.58 -27.54 -7.41
CA LYS A 295 -10.04 -27.70 -7.48
C LYS A 295 -10.44 -28.56 -8.68
N GLU A 296 -9.91 -28.25 -9.85
CA GLU A 296 -10.17 -28.99 -11.09
C GLU A 296 -9.68 -30.46 -11.00
N ALA A 297 -8.53 -30.67 -10.39
CA ALA A 297 -7.97 -32.01 -10.16
C ALA A 297 -8.67 -32.81 -9.04
N GLY A 298 -9.63 -32.20 -8.31
CA GLY A 298 -10.28 -32.82 -7.15
C GLY A 298 -9.34 -33.08 -5.97
N ARG A 299 -8.25 -32.27 -5.85
CA ARG A 299 -7.17 -32.45 -4.89
C ARG A 299 -7.19 -31.42 -3.75
N LEU A 300 -8.26 -30.64 -3.61
CA LEU A 300 -8.38 -29.71 -2.49
C LEU A 300 -8.43 -30.50 -1.16
N PRO A 301 -7.62 -30.15 -0.16
CA PRO A 301 -7.69 -30.74 1.17
C PRO A 301 -9.09 -30.55 1.80
N LYS A 302 -9.50 -31.49 2.66
CA LYS A 302 -10.76 -31.35 3.39
C LYS A 302 -10.66 -30.15 4.32
N HIS A 303 -11.69 -29.32 4.34
CA HIS A 303 -11.75 -28.09 5.17
C HIS A 303 -13.17 -27.82 5.63
N LYS A 304 -13.30 -27.09 6.75
CA LYS A 304 -14.60 -26.65 7.24
C LYS A 304 -15.01 -25.33 6.61
N LEU A 305 -14.06 -24.39 6.47
CA LEU A 305 -14.26 -23.07 5.88
C LEU A 305 -13.18 -22.80 4.80
N LEU A 306 -13.61 -22.20 3.70
CA LEU A 306 -12.73 -21.70 2.64
C LEU A 306 -12.63 -20.17 2.77
N VAL A 307 -11.43 -19.64 2.90
CA VAL A 307 -11.14 -18.19 2.85
C VAL A 307 -10.52 -17.88 1.50
N TYR A 308 -11.24 -17.14 0.66
CA TYR A 308 -10.76 -16.77 -0.66
C TYR A 308 -10.41 -15.29 -0.74
N THR A 309 -9.12 -14.98 -1.05
CA THR A 309 -8.62 -13.60 -1.13
C THR A 309 -8.30 -13.14 -2.55
N GLY A 310 -8.52 -14.00 -3.55
CA GLY A 310 -8.29 -13.71 -4.96
C GLY A 310 -9.40 -12.88 -5.62
N GLN A 311 -9.33 -12.76 -6.93
CA GLN A 311 -10.35 -12.07 -7.71
C GLN A 311 -11.69 -12.81 -7.64
N ILE A 312 -12.75 -12.11 -7.26
CA ILE A 312 -14.07 -12.72 -7.09
C ILE A 312 -14.63 -13.26 -8.41
N ASP A 313 -14.42 -12.55 -9.50
CA ASP A 313 -14.84 -12.99 -10.85
C ASP A 313 -14.08 -14.26 -11.32
N SER A 314 -12.84 -14.44 -10.90
CA SER A 314 -12.11 -15.67 -11.16
C SER A 314 -12.69 -16.88 -10.41
N TYR A 315 -13.16 -16.67 -9.18
CA TYR A 315 -13.83 -17.74 -8.42
C TYR A 315 -15.08 -18.25 -9.15
N TYR A 316 -15.85 -17.35 -9.76
CA TYR A 316 -17.06 -17.66 -10.52
C TYR A 316 -16.85 -17.82 -12.02
N SER A 317 -15.61 -18.01 -12.49
CA SER A 317 -15.28 -18.09 -13.93
C SER A 317 -16.10 -19.13 -14.69
N ALA A 318 -16.46 -20.24 -14.05
CA ALA A 318 -17.27 -21.32 -14.63
C ALA A 318 -18.71 -20.87 -15.01
N LEU A 319 -19.19 -19.75 -14.44
CA LEU A 319 -20.53 -19.22 -14.76
C LEU A 319 -20.57 -18.41 -16.07
N GLY A 320 -19.41 -18.16 -16.67
CA GLY A 320 -19.30 -17.38 -17.91
C GLY A 320 -19.77 -15.92 -17.80
N MET A 321 -19.83 -15.37 -16.57
CA MET A 321 -20.16 -13.97 -16.34
C MET A 321 -19.04 -13.04 -16.85
N PRO A 322 -19.35 -11.76 -17.17
CA PRO A 322 -18.33 -10.80 -17.58
C PRO A 322 -17.24 -10.62 -16.52
N LYS A 323 -16.00 -10.42 -16.96
CA LYS A 323 -14.89 -10.14 -16.05
C LYS A 323 -14.95 -8.71 -15.50
N LEU A 324 -14.50 -8.55 -14.28
CA LEU A 324 -14.26 -7.26 -13.68
C LEU A 324 -12.95 -6.66 -14.20
N GLU A 325 -12.89 -5.33 -14.34
CA GLU A 325 -11.68 -4.64 -14.79
C GLU A 325 -10.71 -4.43 -13.62
N TYR A 326 -9.45 -4.75 -13.84
CA TYR A 326 -8.37 -4.47 -12.90
C TYR A 326 -7.23 -3.74 -13.60
N ARG A 327 -6.45 -2.99 -12.83
CA ARG A 327 -5.16 -2.47 -13.29
C ARG A 327 -4.04 -3.29 -12.70
N SER A 328 -3.06 -3.54 -13.53
CA SER A 328 -1.77 -4.16 -13.20
C SER A 328 -0.66 -3.12 -13.15
N LEU A 329 0.46 -3.49 -12.58
CA LEU A 329 1.70 -2.71 -12.61
C LEU A 329 2.83 -3.54 -13.22
N ARG A 330 3.63 -2.88 -14.05
CA ARG A 330 4.91 -3.37 -14.55
C ARG A 330 6.01 -2.47 -14.02
N PHE A 331 7.09 -3.10 -13.56
CA PHE A 331 8.24 -2.40 -12.99
C PHE A 331 9.45 -2.58 -13.90
N GLU A 332 10.17 -1.50 -14.15
CA GLU A 332 11.50 -1.53 -14.75
C GLU A 332 12.49 -1.10 -13.68
N GLU A 333 13.21 -2.08 -13.14
CA GLU A 333 14.22 -1.86 -12.11
C GLU A 333 15.58 -1.60 -12.76
N GLU A 334 16.30 -0.63 -12.21
CA GLU A 334 17.64 -0.25 -12.67
C GLU A 334 18.52 0.07 -11.46
N PHE A 335 19.66 -0.59 -11.37
CA PHE A 335 20.70 -0.17 -10.44
C PHE A 335 21.51 0.96 -11.06
N VAL A 336 21.46 2.14 -10.46
CA VAL A 336 22.18 3.33 -10.90
C VAL A 336 23.45 3.47 -10.07
N PRO A 337 24.64 3.30 -10.67
CA PRO A 337 25.91 3.56 -10.00
C PRO A 337 25.99 5.03 -9.61
N GLU A 338 26.53 5.28 -8.45
CA GLU A 338 26.60 6.62 -7.90
C GLU A 338 28.05 7.00 -7.64
N PRO A 339 28.52 8.15 -8.17
CA PRO A 339 29.91 8.56 -7.99
C PRO A 339 30.26 8.90 -6.53
N ASP A 340 29.35 9.50 -5.77
CA ASP A 340 29.67 10.15 -4.48
C ASP A 340 28.74 9.79 -3.30
N GLY A 341 27.98 8.68 -3.36
CA GLY A 341 27.11 8.25 -2.27
C GLY A 341 25.75 8.98 -2.16
N GLY A 342 25.33 9.78 -3.14
CA GLY A 342 24.07 10.52 -3.20
C GLY A 342 22.82 9.70 -3.56
N PHE A 343 21.78 10.36 -3.94
CA PHE A 343 20.53 9.78 -4.42
C PHE A 343 20.31 10.13 -5.89
N PHE A 344 19.54 9.30 -6.58
CA PHE A 344 19.11 9.54 -7.96
C PHE A 344 18.11 10.70 -8.04
N GLN A 345 17.25 10.82 -7.03
CA GLN A 345 16.19 11.85 -6.95
C GLN A 345 16.05 12.37 -5.51
N GLU A 346 15.34 13.48 -5.34
CA GLU A 346 15.24 14.17 -4.04
C GLU A 346 14.29 13.46 -3.03
N ALA A 347 13.41 12.60 -3.51
CA ALA A 347 12.43 11.90 -2.67
C ALA A 347 12.34 10.43 -3.05
N MET A 348 11.86 9.58 -2.11
CA MET A 348 11.62 8.17 -2.39
C MET A 348 10.73 7.97 -3.62
N VAL A 349 9.72 8.80 -3.77
CA VAL A 349 8.77 8.75 -4.89
C VAL A 349 8.70 10.09 -5.59
N VAL A 350 8.95 10.07 -6.90
CA VAL A 350 8.72 11.21 -7.79
C VAL A 350 7.69 10.83 -8.83
N ASN A 351 6.54 11.50 -8.79
CA ASN A 351 5.48 11.36 -9.78
C ASN A 351 5.82 12.12 -11.05
N HIS A 352 5.47 11.54 -12.19
CA HIS A 352 5.63 12.11 -13.52
C HIS A 352 4.26 12.31 -14.18
N PRO A 353 3.55 13.39 -13.91
CA PRO A 353 2.20 13.61 -14.46
C PRO A 353 2.18 13.91 -15.95
N SER A 354 3.29 14.40 -16.54
CA SER A 354 3.36 14.70 -17.98
C SER A 354 3.01 13.48 -18.85
N PRO A 355 2.26 13.64 -19.95
CA PRO A 355 2.03 12.58 -20.93
C PRO A 355 3.28 12.19 -21.73
N ASP A 356 4.36 12.98 -21.67
CA ASP A 356 5.59 12.77 -22.46
C ASP A 356 6.35 11.48 -22.07
N VAL A 357 6.10 10.97 -20.89
CA VAL A 357 6.69 9.72 -20.40
C VAL A 357 5.60 8.71 -20.07
N PRO A 358 5.79 7.42 -20.39
CA PRO A 358 4.76 6.40 -20.21
C PRO A 358 4.61 5.89 -18.78
N PHE A 359 5.64 6.03 -17.93
CA PHE A 359 5.57 5.63 -16.54
C PHE A 359 4.87 6.69 -15.68
N THR A 360 4.27 6.25 -14.58
CA THR A 360 3.56 7.12 -13.63
C THR A 360 4.49 7.77 -12.63
N ARG A 361 5.50 7.01 -12.15
CA ARG A 361 6.44 7.46 -11.12
C ARG A 361 7.74 6.69 -11.16
N ILE A 362 8.75 7.26 -10.51
CA ILE A 362 10.00 6.57 -10.20
C ILE A 362 10.06 6.42 -8.67
N VAL A 363 10.37 5.22 -8.23
CA VAL A 363 10.63 4.89 -6.82
C VAL A 363 12.11 4.66 -6.65
N GLU A 364 12.74 5.33 -5.69
CA GLU A 364 14.12 5.08 -5.27
C GLU A 364 14.13 4.48 -3.87
N TYR A 365 14.44 3.20 -3.77
CA TYR A 365 14.31 2.45 -2.53
C TYR A 365 15.33 2.83 -1.45
N LYS A 366 16.46 3.41 -1.80
CA LYS A 366 17.52 3.80 -0.84
C LYS A 366 17.07 4.82 0.21
N HIS A 367 16.03 5.61 -0.06
CA HIS A 367 15.50 6.62 0.87
C HIS A 367 14.85 6.08 2.14
N VAL A 368 14.45 4.81 2.18
CA VAL A 368 13.73 4.29 3.34
C VAL A 368 14.68 3.98 4.51
N PRO A 369 14.28 4.28 5.77
CA PRO A 369 15.13 4.13 6.94
C PRO A 369 15.36 2.67 7.37
N ASN A 370 14.57 1.73 6.86
CA ASN A 370 14.68 0.30 7.15
C ASN A 370 15.59 -0.48 6.18
N GLN A 371 16.49 0.24 5.50
CA GLN A 371 17.56 -0.37 4.69
C GLN A 371 18.54 -1.19 5.56
N PRO A 372 19.19 -2.22 4.99
CA PRO A 372 20.30 -2.92 5.62
C PRO A 372 21.41 -1.97 6.10
N GLN A 373 22.17 -2.43 7.09
CA GLN A 373 23.20 -1.60 7.71
C GLN A 373 24.30 -1.18 6.71
N GLU A 374 24.64 -2.04 5.74
CA GLU A 374 25.62 -1.75 4.70
C GLU A 374 25.21 -0.56 3.82
N VAL A 375 23.92 -0.40 3.56
CA VAL A 375 23.38 0.77 2.83
C VAL A 375 23.52 2.02 3.68
N LYS A 376 23.15 1.93 4.97
CA LYS A 376 23.24 3.05 5.93
C LYS A 376 24.67 3.50 6.15
N ASP A 377 25.61 2.58 6.17
CA ASP A 377 27.05 2.84 6.30
C ASP A 377 27.69 3.39 5.01
N GLY A 378 26.91 3.55 3.93
CA GLY A 378 27.42 4.03 2.63
C GLY A 378 28.36 3.04 1.93
N LYS A 379 28.29 1.74 2.27
CA LYS A 379 29.11 0.70 1.61
C LYS A 379 28.55 0.33 0.23
N VAL A 380 27.26 0.47 0.01
CA VAL A 380 26.61 0.26 -1.29
C VAL A 380 26.78 1.51 -2.14
N LYS A 381 27.54 1.38 -3.23
CA LYS A 381 27.91 2.49 -4.14
C LYS A 381 26.96 2.56 -5.34
N GLY A 382 25.73 2.96 -5.07
CA GLY A 382 24.67 3.11 -6.04
C GLY A 382 23.31 3.10 -5.38
N THR A 383 22.28 3.12 -6.20
CA THR A 383 20.90 3.09 -5.76
C THR A 383 20.04 2.24 -6.70
N LEU A 384 18.95 1.67 -6.18
CA LEU A 384 17.96 0.95 -6.97
C LEU A 384 16.77 1.86 -7.21
N ILE A 385 16.45 2.09 -8.48
CA ILE A 385 15.23 2.77 -8.90
C ILE A 385 14.29 1.80 -9.61
N ALA A 386 12.98 2.06 -9.50
CA ALA A 386 11.95 1.35 -10.24
C ALA A 386 11.04 2.36 -10.95
N ARG A 387 10.92 2.23 -12.27
CA ARG A 387 9.91 2.96 -13.05
C ARG A 387 8.63 2.14 -13.06
N GLU A 388 7.53 2.73 -12.62
CA GLU A 388 6.24 2.06 -12.54
C GLU A 388 5.34 2.43 -13.74
N TYR A 389 4.89 1.39 -14.44
CA TYR A 389 3.97 1.49 -15.58
C TYR A 389 2.64 0.84 -15.20
N SER A 390 1.55 1.54 -15.38
CA SER A 390 0.23 0.92 -15.26
C SER A 390 -0.11 0.14 -16.53
N SER A 391 -0.71 -1.05 -16.35
CA SER A 391 -1.08 -1.96 -17.44
C SER A 391 -2.50 -2.50 -17.24
N ALA A 392 -3.17 -2.87 -18.34
CA ALA A 392 -4.40 -3.66 -18.28
C ALA A 392 -4.13 -5.16 -18.15
N GLU A 393 -2.92 -5.60 -18.50
CA GLU A 393 -2.50 -6.99 -18.49
C GLU A 393 -1.55 -7.29 -17.32
N GLY A 394 -1.62 -8.49 -16.79
CA GLY A 394 -0.77 -8.96 -15.70
C GLY A 394 -1.54 -9.29 -14.43
N GLU A 395 -0.82 -9.40 -13.31
CA GLU A 395 -1.43 -9.63 -12.00
C GLU A 395 -2.29 -8.43 -11.59
N PRO A 396 -3.49 -8.64 -11.02
CA PRO A 396 -4.38 -7.58 -10.61
C PRO A 396 -3.88 -6.88 -9.34
N TYR A 397 -3.75 -5.55 -9.40
CA TYR A 397 -3.41 -4.74 -8.23
C TYR A 397 -4.58 -3.90 -7.75
N TYR A 398 -5.29 -3.28 -8.69
CA TYR A 398 -6.31 -2.29 -8.36
C TYR A 398 -7.61 -2.58 -9.12
N PRO A 399 -8.74 -2.76 -8.41
CA PRO A 399 -10.08 -2.71 -9.01
C PRO A 399 -10.30 -1.36 -9.70
N VAL A 400 -10.88 -1.36 -10.91
CA VAL A 400 -11.18 -0.12 -11.64
C VAL A 400 -12.52 0.44 -11.19
N PRO A 401 -12.57 1.58 -10.47
CA PRO A 401 -13.80 2.11 -9.92
C PRO A 401 -14.57 2.90 -10.98
N ASN A 402 -15.59 2.28 -11.56
CA ASN A 402 -16.56 2.92 -12.43
C ASN A 402 -17.97 2.32 -12.18
N PRO A 403 -19.06 2.99 -12.62
CA PRO A 403 -20.43 2.52 -12.38
C PRO A 403 -20.72 1.12 -12.96
N ALA A 404 -20.15 0.78 -14.11
CA ALA A 404 -20.38 -0.53 -14.75
C ALA A 404 -19.75 -1.66 -13.93
N ASN A 405 -18.51 -1.49 -13.48
CA ASN A 405 -17.83 -2.46 -12.64
C ASN A 405 -18.49 -2.59 -11.27
N ARG A 406 -19.00 -1.49 -10.70
CA ARG A 406 -19.74 -1.53 -9.43
C ARG A 406 -21.00 -2.38 -9.57
N ALA A 407 -21.82 -2.12 -10.59
CA ALA A 407 -23.03 -2.89 -10.85
C ALA A 407 -22.74 -4.37 -11.17
N LEU A 408 -21.59 -4.66 -11.80
CA LEU A 408 -21.16 -6.03 -12.04
C LEU A 408 -20.68 -6.71 -10.75
N TYR A 409 -19.92 -5.99 -9.91
CA TYR A 409 -19.45 -6.52 -8.63
C TYR A 409 -20.63 -6.86 -7.70
N GLU A 410 -21.68 -6.05 -7.65
CA GLU A 410 -22.88 -6.34 -6.86
C GLU A 410 -23.50 -7.71 -7.21
N LYS A 411 -23.49 -8.10 -8.48
CA LYS A 411 -23.94 -9.44 -8.90
C LYS A 411 -23.06 -10.56 -8.37
N TYR A 412 -21.72 -10.34 -8.34
CA TYR A 412 -20.79 -11.29 -7.73
C TYR A 412 -20.94 -11.35 -6.20
N ALA A 413 -21.17 -10.21 -5.57
CA ALA A 413 -21.40 -10.14 -4.12
C ALA A 413 -22.70 -10.87 -3.72
N ASP A 414 -23.74 -10.78 -4.52
CA ASP A 414 -24.99 -11.52 -4.32
C ASP A 414 -24.80 -13.04 -4.44
N LEU A 415 -23.91 -13.50 -5.31
CA LEU A 415 -23.53 -14.91 -5.40
C LEU A 415 -22.72 -15.33 -4.17
N ALA A 416 -21.74 -14.52 -3.80
CA ALA A 416 -20.86 -14.76 -2.66
C ALA A 416 -21.65 -14.86 -1.34
N ALA A 417 -22.69 -14.03 -1.17
CA ALA A 417 -23.55 -14.06 0.01
C ALA A 417 -24.40 -15.34 0.15
N ARG A 418 -24.46 -16.18 -0.89
CA ARG A 418 -25.20 -17.46 -0.90
C ARG A 418 -24.30 -18.67 -0.74
N GLU A 419 -22.97 -18.46 -0.77
CA GLU A 419 -22.02 -19.55 -0.56
C GLU A 419 -21.99 -19.95 0.92
N GLU A 420 -22.18 -21.23 1.17
CA GLU A 420 -22.03 -21.81 2.51
C GLU A 420 -20.59 -22.26 2.74
N GLY A 421 -20.00 -21.88 3.86
CA GLY A 421 -18.63 -22.27 4.21
C GLY A 421 -17.53 -21.58 3.40
N VAL A 422 -17.83 -20.50 2.67
CA VAL A 422 -16.87 -19.72 1.90
C VAL A 422 -16.91 -18.27 2.32
N ALA A 423 -15.75 -17.70 2.64
CA ALA A 423 -15.58 -16.28 2.95
C ALA A 423 -14.73 -15.58 1.91
N PHE A 424 -15.22 -14.46 1.40
CA PHE A 424 -14.50 -13.59 0.47
C PHE A 424 -13.95 -12.39 1.22
N VAL A 425 -12.63 -12.18 1.21
CA VAL A 425 -11.96 -11.15 2.00
C VAL A 425 -10.78 -10.53 1.28
N GLY A 426 -10.53 -9.25 1.55
CA GLY A 426 -9.40 -8.51 0.98
C GLY A 426 -9.70 -7.77 -0.31
N ARG A 427 -8.72 -7.04 -0.82
CA ARG A 427 -8.86 -6.07 -1.91
C ARG A 427 -9.53 -6.63 -3.16
N LEU A 428 -9.09 -7.79 -3.62
CA LEU A 428 -9.56 -8.37 -4.89
C LEU A 428 -10.91 -9.07 -4.74
N ALA A 429 -11.11 -9.79 -3.64
CA ALA A 429 -12.37 -10.47 -3.37
C ALA A 429 -13.51 -9.49 -3.03
N SER A 430 -13.21 -8.37 -2.39
CA SER A 430 -14.16 -7.30 -2.09
C SER A 430 -14.30 -6.26 -3.21
N TYR A 431 -13.53 -6.40 -4.31
CA TYR A 431 -13.46 -5.41 -5.40
C TYR A 431 -13.35 -3.97 -4.90
N LYS A 432 -12.57 -3.75 -3.84
CA LYS A 432 -12.38 -2.46 -3.18
C LYS A 432 -10.92 -2.09 -3.13
N TYR A 433 -10.60 -0.83 -3.38
CA TYR A 433 -9.25 -0.31 -3.24
C TYR A 433 -8.92 -0.13 -1.75
N PHE A 434 -8.55 -1.21 -1.08
CA PHE A 434 -8.08 -1.17 0.30
C PHE A 434 -6.60 -0.78 0.38
N ASN A 435 -6.25 0.11 1.30
CA ASN A 435 -4.89 0.24 1.81
C ASN A 435 -4.54 -0.95 2.72
N MET A 436 -3.28 -1.07 3.13
CA MET A 436 -2.85 -2.18 3.98
C MET A 436 -3.63 -2.26 5.30
N ASP A 437 -3.81 -1.11 5.97
CA ASP A 437 -4.54 -1.00 7.23
C ASP A 437 -6.01 -1.38 7.09
N GLN A 438 -6.66 -0.98 6.02
CA GLN A 438 -8.05 -1.35 5.74
C GLN A 438 -8.21 -2.84 5.44
N ALA A 439 -7.24 -3.44 4.74
CA ALA A 439 -7.24 -4.89 4.51
C ALA A 439 -7.07 -5.68 5.81
N ILE A 440 -6.21 -5.20 6.71
CA ILE A 440 -6.03 -5.76 8.04
C ILE A 440 -7.29 -5.59 8.87
N LEU A 441 -7.86 -4.38 8.93
CA LEU A 441 -9.07 -4.10 9.70
C LEU A 441 -10.24 -4.97 9.24
N ASN A 442 -10.43 -5.10 7.93
CA ASN A 442 -11.47 -5.96 7.36
C ASN A 442 -11.31 -7.42 7.83
N ALA A 443 -10.10 -7.96 7.81
CA ALA A 443 -9.84 -9.32 8.29
C ALA A 443 -10.04 -9.46 9.80
N LEU A 444 -9.63 -8.48 10.60
CA LEU A 444 -9.87 -8.47 12.05
C LEU A 444 -11.36 -8.43 12.39
N GLU A 445 -12.16 -7.65 11.67
CA GLU A 445 -13.60 -7.57 11.87
C GLU A 445 -14.34 -8.85 11.44
N MET A 446 -13.87 -9.50 10.38
CA MET A 446 -14.39 -10.82 10.01
C MET A 446 -14.08 -11.87 11.07
N PHE A 447 -12.87 -11.84 11.63
CA PHE A 447 -12.51 -12.70 12.76
C PHE A 447 -13.41 -12.46 13.98
N ASP A 448 -13.67 -11.19 14.34
CA ASP A 448 -14.59 -10.88 15.45
C ASP A 448 -15.97 -11.45 15.19
N ASN A 449 -16.48 -11.34 13.97
CA ASN A 449 -17.77 -11.90 13.62
C ASN A 449 -17.80 -13.43 13.75
N LEU A 450 -16.72 -14.10 13.29
CA LEU A 450 -16.57 -15.55 13.49
C LEU A 450 -16.62 -15.92 14.97
N LYS A 451 -15.89 -15.17 15.81
CA LYS A 451 -15.84 -15.40 17.27
C LYS A 451 -17.20 -15.18 17.96
N GLU A 452 -17.96 -14.17 17.51
CA GLU A 452 -19.24 -13.81 18.10
C GLU A 452 -20.42 -14.69 17.61
N THR A 453 -20.42 -15.03 16.34
CA THR A 453 -21.59 -15.65 15.68
C THR A 453 -21.34 -17.06 15.15
N GLY A 454 -20.09 -17.51 15.11
CA GLY A 454 -19.67 -18.74 14.43
C GLY A 454 -19.62 -18.63 12.91
N LYS A 455 -19.80 -17.42 12.33
CA LYS A 455 -19.83 -17.19 10.89
C LYS A 455 -18.69 -16.28 10.45
N LEU A 456 -17.94 -16.70 9.44
CA LEU A 456 -16.88 -15.91 8.84
C LEU A 456 -17.48 -15.02 7.73
N GLU A 457 -18.10 -13.94 8.13
CA GLU A 457 -18.78 -12.98 7.26
C GLU A 457 -18.30 -11.55 7.58
N PRO A 458 -18.25 -10.62 6.61
CA PRO A 458 -17.86 -9.23 6.88
C PRO A 458 -18.90 -8.54 7.79
N LYS A 459 -18.42 -7.85 8.82
CA LYS A 459 -19.27 -6.99 9.68
C LYS A 459 -19.76 -5.73 8.96
N ARG A 460 -18.95 -5.23 8.02
CA ARG A 460 -19.23 -4.06 7.20
C ARG A 460 -19.20 -4.44 5.73
N LYS A 461 -19.99 -3.77 4.94
CA LYS A 461 -19.86 -3.85 3.49
C LYS A 461 -18.58 -3.15 3.03
N PRO A 462 -17.99 -3.56 1.88
CA PRO A 462 -16.78 -2.90 1.37
C PRO A 462 -16.91 -1.39 1.21
N GLU A 463 -18.07 -0.87 0.86
CA GLU A 463 -18.35 0.56 0.71
C GLU A 463 -18.24 1.35 2.03
N ASP A 464 -18.49 0.72 3.17
CA ASP A 464 -18.47 1.38 4.49
C ASP A 464 -17.05 1.70 4.99
N PHE A 465 -16.01 1.14 4.34
CA PHE A 465 -14.62 1.48 4.65
C PHE A 465 -14.18 2.85 4.11
N GLY A 466 -15.07 3.58 3.49
CA GLY A 466 -14.76 4.86 2.87
C GLY A 466 -13.89 4.75 1.60
N PRO A 467 -13.69 5.82 0.85
CA PRO A 467 -12.57 5.90 -0.08
C PRO A 467 -11.30 5.76 0.74
N GLY A 468 -10.40 4.85 0.38
CA GLY A 468 -9.12 4.66 1.07
C GLY A 468 -8.55 6.03 1.39
N ASP A 469 -8.49 6.35 2.70
CA ASP A 469 -8.39 7.72 3.14
C ASP A 469 -7.11 8.38 2.64
N GLY A 470 -7.28 9.17 1.60
CA GLY A 470 -6.53 10.40 1.54
C GLY A 470 -7.09 11.30 2.66
N PRO A 471 -6.32 12.21 3.20
CA PRO A 471 -6.68 13.03 4.33
C PRO A 471 -8.02 13.72 4.14
N LYS A 472 -8.90 13.62 5.16
CA LYS A 472 -10.09 14.44 5.24
C LYS A 472 -9.71 15.90 5.35
#